data_99b1ce11cc5390c5ee3daacf4510ed7e
#
_entry.id   99b1ce11cc5390c5ee3daacf4510ed7e
#
_cell.length_a   1.000
_cell.length_b   1.000
_cell.length_c   1.000
_cell.angle_alpha   90.00
_cell.angle_beta   90.00
_cell.angle_gamma   90.00
#
_symmetry.space_group_name_H-M   'P 1'
#
loop_
_entity.id
_entity.type
_entity.pdbx_description
1 polymer ?
#
loop_
_entity_poly.entity_id
_entity_poly.type
_entity_poly.pdbx_seq_one_letter_code
_entity_poly.pdbx_strand_id
1 'polypeptide(L)'
;YPDEQNPKRTPEKGQGYSMGKIVAQRAFADAAAQSGTWEAITCCPADNVGPILSAHQKDYGPWQHNIEMMLLGKYYQNGVYRPWMTVDVRDDAECHIRLLESVQVSNGERYIAWSTDTRNVEDVCSSIDRLLPELEFDIPEVTDSFPEHIQAREEEFRKIWAGCELRNDRIKAVTGMEFRSLDLSIRDCVESLIAVAGVQPIRRT
;
A
#
# COMPACT_ATOMS: atom_id res chain seq x y z
N TYR A 1 17.83 -7.45 -9.03
CA TYR A 1 16.98 -7.34 -7.82
C TYR A 1 17.86 -6.95 -6.63
N PRO A 2 17.68 -5.75 -6.05
CA PRO A 2 18.55 -5.25 -4.97
C PRO A 2 18.56 -6.17 -3.75
N ASP A 3 17.46 -6.86 -3.48
CA ASP A 3 17.32 -7.74 -2.31
C ASP A 3 18.19 -9.01 -2.36
N GLU A 4 18.50 -9.51 -3.55
CA GLU A 4 19.37 -10.68 -3.71
C GLU A 4 20.82 -10.41 -3.34
N GLN A 5 21.24 -9.16 -3.46
CA GLN A 5 22.62 -8.74 -3.19
C GLN A 5 22.81 -8.25 -1.74
N ASN A 6 21.72 -8.18 -0.95
CA ASN A 6 21.79 -7.68 0.42
C ASN A 6 22.08 -8.82 1.41
N PRO A 7 23.31 -8.92 1.96
CA PRO A 7 23.69 -10.02 2.88
C PRO A 7 22.94 -10.02 4.21
N LYS A 8 22.21 -8.93 4.52
CA LYS A 8 21.35 -8.86 5.71
C LYS A 8 19.97 -9.47 5.47
N ARG A 9 19.64 -9.82 4.22
CA ARG A 9 18.35 -10.35 3.79
C ARG A 9 18.50 -11.85 3.44
N THR A 10 18.43 -12.70 4.43
CA THR A 10 18.47 -14.16 4.27
C THR A 10 17.14 -14.80 4.66
N PRO A 11 16.80 -15.99 4.13
CA PRO A 11 15.57 -16.72 4.49
C PRO A 11 15.42 -16.91 6.00
N GLU A 12 16.52 -17.16 6.72
CA GLU A 12 16.52 -17.38 8.16
C GLU A 12 16.16 -16.10 8.95
N LYS A 13 16.26 -14.94 8.34
CA LYS A 13 15.94 -13.63 8.95
C LYS A 13 14.55 -13.12 8.59
N GLY A 14 13.61 -14.00 8.28
CA GLY A 14 12.22 -13.65 7.99
C GLY A 14 11.98 -13.04 6.60
N GLN A 15 12.90 -13.23 5.66
CA GLN A 15 12.82 -12.64 4.32
C GLN A 15 12.40 -13.61 3.22
N GLY A 16 11.92 -14.77 3.60
CA GLY A 16 11.41 -15.79 2.68
C GLY A 16 10.32 -15.27 1.74
N TYR A 17 9.49 -14.33 2.20
CA TYR A 17 8.45 -13.75 1.36
C TYR A 17 9.01 -13.01 0.14
N SER A 18 9.89 -12.03 0.33
CA SER A 18 10.47 -11.24 -0.76
C SER A 18 11.28 -12.11 -1.72
N MET A 19 12.11 -13.00 -1.18
CA MET A 19 12.87 -13.95 -2.01
C MET A 19 11.97 -14.91 -2.77
N GLY A 20 10.91 -15.42 -2.13
CA GLY A 20 9.91 -16.28 -2.77
C GLY A 20 9.23 -15.58 -3.95
N LYS A 21 8.87 -14.29 -3.81
CA LYS A 21 8.29 -13.49 -4.91
C LYS A 21 9.27 -13.32 -6.06
N ILE A 22 10.56 -13.04 -5.80
CA ILE A 22 11.59 -12.90 -6.83
C ILE A 22 11.80 -14.21 -7.58
N VAL A 23 11.94 -15.33 -6.87
CA VAL A 23 12.13 -16.65 -7.47
C VAL A 23 10.92 -17.05 -8.31
N ALA A 24 9.70 -16.86 -7.80
CA ALA A 24 8.48 -17.15 -8.53
C ALA A 24 8.38 -16.33 -9.83
N GLN A 25 8.65 -15.02 -9.76
CA GLN A 25 8.62 -14.15 -10.93
C GLN A 25 9.56 -14.64 -12.04
N ARG A 26 10.78 -15.03 -11.69
CA ARG A 26 11.76 -15.57 -12.66
C ARG A 26 11.31 -16.90 -13.22
N ALA A 27 10.89 -17.82 -12.36
CA ALA A 27 10.42 -19.14 -12.79
C ALA A 27 9.25 -19.05 -13.77
N PHE A 28 8.30 -18.13 -13.56
CA PHE A 28 7.21 -17.89 -14.50
C PHE A 28 7.71 -17.35 -15.84
N ALA A 29 8.61 -16.36 -15.83
CA ALA A 29 9.16 -15.80 -17.07
C ALA A 29 9.94 -16.84 -17.87
N ASP A 30 10.76 -17.67 -17.21
CA ASP A 30 11.53 -18.73 -17.84
C ASP A 30 10.62 -19.84 -18.41
N ALA A 31 9.59 -20.24 -17.67
CA ALA A 31 8.60 -21.22 -18.13
C ALA A 31 7.83 -20.73 -19.37
N ALA A 32 7.43 -19.46 -19.37
CA ALA A 32 6.78 -18.83 -20.51
C ALA A 32 7.70 -18.79 -21.74
N ALA A 33 8.94 -18.40 -21.57
CA ALA A 33 9.93 -18.38 -22.64
C ALA A 33 10.18 -19.79 -23.23
N GLN A 34 10.23 -20.82 -22.38
CA GLN A 34 10.38 -22.22 -22.81
C GLN A 34 9.14 -22.75 -23.53
N SER A 35 7.96 -22.36 -23.08
CA SER A 35 6.69 -22.76 -23.70
C SER A 35 6.50 -22.15 -25.08
N GLY A 36 6.82 -20.88 -25.25
CA GLY A 36 6.59 -20.11 -26.47
C GLY A 36 5.11 -19.91 -26.83
N THR A 37 4.17 -20.26 -25.93
CA THR A 37 2.72 -20.20 -26.17
C THR A 37 2.00 -19.18 -25.30
N TRP A 38 2.66 -18.63 -24.29
CA TRP A 38 2.13 -17.61 -23.37
C TRP A 38 3.27 -16.72 -22.86
N GLU A 39 2.92 -15.60 -22.26
CA GLU A 39 3.86 -14.63 -21.67
C GLU A 39 3.55 -14.43 -20.20
N ALA A 40 4.58 -14.17 -19.40
CA ALA A 40 4.46 -13.84 -17.99
C ALA A 40 4.81 -12.37 -17.77
N ILE A 41 3.86 -11.57 -17.36
CA ILE A 41 4.03 -10.18 -16.96
C ILE A 41 3.79 -10.07 -15.46
N THR A 42 4.63 -9.31 -14.75
CA THR A 42 4.51 -9.17 -13.31
C THR A 42 4.01 -7.78 -12.94
N CYS A 43 2.84 -7.70 -12.31
CA CYS A 43 2.40 -6.55 -11.55
C CYS A 43 2.99 -6.62 -10.14
N CYS A 44 3.62 -5.53 -9.70
CA CYS A 44 4.19 -5.39 -8.36
C CYS A 44 3.45 -4.26 -7.65
N PRO A 45 2.31 -4.53 -7.01
CA PRO A 45 1.61 -3.47 -6.29
C PRO A 45 2.41 -3.02 -5.08
N ALA A 46 2.28 -1.75 -4.75
CA ALA A 46 2.57 -1.24 -3.43
C ALA A 46 1.56 -1.80 -2.41
N ASP A 47 1.54 -1.29 -1.21
CA ASP A 47 0.60 -1.78 -0.20
C ASP A 47 -0.85 -1.41 -0.57
N ASN A 48 -1.72 -2.39 -0.68
CA ASN A 48 -3.11 -2.18 -1.08
C ASN A 48 -3.91 -1.49 0.04
N VAL A 49 -4.55 -0.37 -0.30
CA VAL A 49 -5.49 0.38 0.55
C VAL A 49 -6.77 0.66 -0.24
N GLY A 50 -7.84 1.00 0.43
CA GLY A 50 -9.11 1.33 -0.22
C GLY A 50 -10.31 0.64 0.44
N PRO A 51 -11.49 0.71 -0.16
CA PRO A 51 -12.71 0.29 0.51
C PRO A 51 -12.79 -1.22 0.74
N ILE A 52 -13.49 -1.59 1.81
CA ILE A 52 -14.00 -2.93 2.05
C ILE A 52 -15.29 -3.06 1.23
N LEU A 53 -15.40 -4.13 0.44
CA LEU A 53 -16.52 -4.27 -0.49
C LEU A 53 -17.67 -5.12 0.05
N SER A 54 -17.47 -5.88 1.13
CA SER A 54 -18.49 -6.80 1.65
C SER A 54 -18.35 -7.02 3.16
N ALA A 55 -19.49 -7.05 3.86
CA ALA A 55 -19.59 -7.47 5.27
C ALA A 55 -19.17 -8.94 5.50
N HIS A 56 -19.07 -9.73 4.45
CA HIS A 56 -18.55 -11.10 4.53
C HIS A 56 -17.03 -11.18 4.47
N GLN A 57 -16.36 -10.09 4.13
CA GLN A 57 -14.91 -9.96 4.19
C GLN A 57 -14.49 -9.80 5.66
N LYS A 58 -14.31 -10.91 6.36
CA LYS A 58 -13.98 -10.94 7.79
C LYS A 58 -12.58 -10.45 8.09
N ASP A 59 -11.65 -10.72 7.15
CA ASP A 59 -10.24 -10.34 7.26
C ASP A 59 -9.93 -9.40 6.10
N TYR A 60 -10.00 -8.11 6.33
CA TYR A 60 -9.55 -7.12 5.37
C TYR A 60 -8.03 -6.92 5.46
N GLY A 61 -7.45 -6.25 4.44
CA GLY A 61 -6.01 -6.16 4.28
C GLY A 61 -5.32 -5.38 5.41
N PRO A 62 -3.99 -5.57 5.57
CA PRO A 62 -3.23 -4.94 6.65
C PRO A 62 -3.35 -3.41 6.69
N TRP A 63 -3.50 -2.76 5.53
CA TRP A 63 -3.60 -1.30 5.47
C TRP A 63 -4.97 -0.77 5.82
N GLN A 64 -6.05 -1.47 5.49
CA GLN A 64 -7.38 -1.17 6.02
C GLN A 64 -7.39 -1.34 7.54
N HIS A 65 -6.74 -2.39 8.06
CA HIS A 65 -6.59 -2.58 9.49
C HIS A 65 -5.77 -1.46 10.16
N ASN A 66 -4.72 -0.96 9.50
CA ASN A 66 -3.97 0.20 10.00
C ASN A 66 -4.85 1.45 10.10
N ILE A 67 -5.71 1.72 9.11
CA ILE A 67 -6.67 2.83 9.19
C ILE A 67 -7.67 2.60 10.35
N GLU A 68 -8.20 1.39 10.50
CA GLU A 68 -9.03 1.05 11.66
C GLU A 68 -8.32 1.37 12.97
N MET A 69 -7.06 0.95 13.13
CA MET A 69 -6.29 1.21 14.34
C MET A 69 -6.03 2.70 14.58
N MET A 70 -5.87 3.50 13.51
CA MET A 70 -5.81 4.96 13.61
C MET A 70 -7.14 5.51 14.14
N LEU A 71 -8.27 5.13 13.53
CA LEU A 71 -9.59 5.56 13.94
C LEU A 71 -9.90 5.23 15.41
N LEU A 72 -9.31 4.15 15.92
CA LEU A 72 -9.44 3.71 17.32
C LEU A 72 -8.37 4.29 18.27
N GLY A 73 -7.45 5.14 17.77
CA GLY A 73 -6.34 5.68 18.57
C GLY A 73 -5.31 4.64 19.01
N LYS A 74 -5.18 3.54 18.30
CA LYS A 74 -4.39 2.37 18.71
C LYS A 74 -3.30 1.97 17.72
N TYR A 75 -3.00 2.78 16.73
CA TYR A 75 -2.08 2.42 15.65
C TYR A 75 -0.71 1.94 16.12
N TYR A 76 -0.11 2.63 17.09
CA TYR A 76 1.22 2.31 17.61
C TYR A 76 1.30 0.94 18.31
N GLN A 77 0.18 0.38 18.74
CA GLN A 77 0.14 -0.91 19.45
C GLN A 77 0.48 -2.10 18.55
N ASN A 78 0.36 -1.95 17.25
CA ASN A 78 0.65 -3.00 16.28
C ASN A 78 2.14 -3.21 16.02
N GLY A 79 3.03 -2.36 16.53
CA GLY A 79 4.48 -2.49 16.39
C GLY A 79 5.02 -2.38 14.96
N VAL A 80 4.17 -2.19 13.97
CA VAL A 80 4.55 -2.06 12.56
C VAL A 80 4.39 -0.60 12.15
N TYR A 81 5.51 0.09 12.17
CA TYR A 81 5.57 1.47 11.71
C TYR A 81 6.37 1.54 10.40
N ARG A 82 5.79 2.06 9.36
CA ARG A 82 6.47 2.35 8.08
C ARG A 82 5.69 3.40 7.28
N PRO A 83 6.37 4.14 6.38
CA PRO A 83 5.71 5.09 5.50
C PRO A 83 4.65 4.41 4.64
N TRP A 84 3.61 5.14 4.36
CA TRP A 84 2.54 4.72 3.47
C TRP A 84 2.99 4.84 2.02
N MET A 85 3.28 3.70 1.42
CA MET A 85 3.56 3.53 0.00
C MET A 85 2.46 2.64 -0.56
N THR A 86 1.42 3.24 -1.09
CA THR A 86 0.17 2.53 -1.33
C THR A 86 -0.30 2.61 -2.77
N VAL A 87 -1.18 1.70 -3.10
CA VAL A 87 -2.02 1.70 -4.30
C VAL A 87 -3.47 1.44 -3.87
N ASP A 88 -4.42 2.09 -4.53
CA ASP A 88 -5.83 1.75 -4.32
C ASP A 88 -6.09 0.32 -4.82
N VAL A 89 -6.79 -0.49 -4.05
CA VAL A 89 -7.09 -1.88 -4.41
C VAL A 89 -7.83 -1.99 -5.75
N ARG A 90 -8.63 -0.98 -6.11
CA ARG A 90 -9.33 -0.90 -7.40
C ARG A 90 -8.37 -0.62 -8.56
N ASP A 91 -7.35 0.22 -8.32
CA ASP A 91 -6.31 0.51 -9.31
C ASP A 91 -5.37 -0.69 -9.48
N ASP A 92 -5.04 -1.40 -8.40
CA ASP A 92 -4.27 -2.65 -8.49
C ASP A 92 -4.99 -3.69 -9.34
N ALA A 93 -6.28 -3.90 -9.10
CA ALA A 93 -7.10 -4.78 -9.92
C ALA A 93 -7.14 -4.35 -11.40
N GLU A 94 -7.34 -3.07 -11.65
CA GLU A 94 -7.34 -2.50 -13.01
C GLU A 94 -5.96 -2.65 -13.68
N CYS A 95 -4.85 -2.45 -12.95
CA CYS A 95 -3.50 -2.67 -13.47
C CYS A 95 -3.32 -4.09 -14.00
N HIS A 96 -3.80 -5.11 -13.28
CA HIS A 96 -3.69 -6.50 -13.72
C HIS A 96 -4.46 -6.73 -15.04
N ILE A 97 -5.67 -6.17 -15.16
CA ILE A 97 -6.48 -6.28 -16.38
C ILE A 97 -5.78 -5.57 -17.55
N ARG A 98 -5.38 -4.30 -17.34
CA ARG A 98 -4.75 -3.50 -18.39
C ARG A 98 -3.40 -4.06 -18.85
N LEU A 99 -2.60 -4.59 -17.94
CA LEU A 99 -1.35 -5.27 -18.32
C LEU A 99 -1.61 -6.53 -19.15
N LEU A 100 -2.68 -7.28 -18.84
CA LEU A 100 -3.06 -8.47 -19.60
C LEU A 100 -3.53 -8.10 -21.03
N GLU A 101 -4.22 -6.97 -21.18
CA GLU A 101 -4.75 -6.50 -22.46
C GLU A 101 -3.73 -5.72 -23.31
N SER A 102 -2.63 -5.29 -22.70
CA SER A 102 -1.66 -4.40 -23.37
C SER A 102 -0.80 -5.16 -24.37
N VAL A 103 -0.76 -4.65 -25.59
CA VAL A 103 0.16 -5.13 -26.66
C VAL A 103 1.58 -4.55 -26.54
N GLN A 104 1.82 -3.69 -25.55
CA GLN A 104 3.11 -3.02 -25.34
C GLN A 104 4.00 -3.71 -24.29
N VAL A 105 3.51 -4.79 -23.68
CA VAL A 105 4.23 -5.55 -22.66
C VAL A 105 4.81 -6.83 -23.26
N SER A 106 5.87 -7.34 -22.68
CA SER A 106 6.56 -8.54 -23.15
C SER A 106 6.91 -9.48 -22.00
N ASN A 107 7.16 -10.74 -22.34
CA ASN A 107 7.53 -11.76 -21.36
C ASN A 107 8.68 -11.33 -20.45
N GLY A 108 8.52 -11.57 -19.16
CA GLY A 108 9.50 -11.26 -18.12
C GLY A 108 9.50 -9.80 -17.63
N GLU A 109 8.69 -8.93 -18.22
CA GLU A 109 8.59 -7.56 -17.76
C GLU A 109 7.86 -7.46 -16.41
N ARG A 110 8.24 -6.41 -15.65
CA ARG A 110 7.61 -6.09 -14.36
C ARG A 110 7.26 -4.62 -14.28
N TYR A 111 6.14 -4.35 -13.63
CA TYR A 111 5.59 -3.01 -13.46
C TYR A 111 5.23 -2.76 -12.01
N ILE A 112 5.59 -1.60 -11.48
CA ILE A 112 5.23 -1.19 -10.12
C ILE A 112 3.92 -0.41 -10.20
N ALA A 113 2.89 -0.91 -9.52
CA ALA A 113 1.60 -0.26 -9.40
C ALA A 113 1.52 0.49 -8.07
N TRP A 114 1.50 1.82 -8.10
CA TRP A 114 1.40 2.67 -6.93
C TRP A 114 1.00 4.11 -7.27
N SER A 115 0.48 4.83 -6.30
CA SER A 115 -0.03 6.21 -6.48
C SER A 115 1.06 7.28 -6.56
N THR A 116 2.30 6.97 -6.19
CA THR A 116 3.42 7.91 -5.98
C THR A 116 3.22 8.90 -4.83
N ASP A 117 2.13 8.79 -4.09
CA ASP A 117 1.87 9.57 -2.89
C ASP A 117 2.35 8.78 -1.66
N THR A 118 3.29 9.34 -0.90
CA THR A 118 3.79 8.74 0.34
C THR A 118 3.45 9.63 1.51
N ARG A 119 2.94 9.02 2.59
CA ARG A 119 2.56 9.73 3.81
C ARG A 119 3.02 9.00 5.05
N ASN A 120 3.22 9.76 6.10
CA ASN A 120 3.39 9.22 7.44
C ASN A 120 2.01 9.09 8.13
N VAL A 121 1.98 8.45 9.29
CA VAL A 121 0.74 8.22 10.04
C VAL A 121 0.04 9.53 10.39
N GLU A 122 0.79 10.53 10.83
CA GLU A 122 0.26 11.86 11.15
C GLU A 122 -0.40 12.53 9.93
N ASP A 123 0.22 12.40 8.75
CA ASP A 123 -0.35 12.92 7.50
C ASP A 123 -1.64 12.21 7.12
N VAL A 124 -1.72 10.88 7.37
CA VAL A 124 -2.94 10.09 7.13
C VAL A 124 -4.05 10.50 8.10
N CYS A 125 -3.75 10.64 9.40
CA CYS A 125 -4.69 11.14 10.41
C CYS A 125 -5.22 12.53 10.04
N SER A 126 -4.33 13.45 9.64
CA SER A 126 -4.71 14.80 9.17
C SER A 126 -5.57 14.75 7.92
N SER A 127 -5.33 13.78 7.03
CA SER A 127 -6.17 13.57 5.86
C SER A 127 -7.59 13.10 6.25
N ILE A 128 -7.71 12.20 7.20
CA ILE A 128 -9.01 11.74 7.73
C ILE A 128 -9.81 12.93 8.28
N ASP A 129 -9.20 13.74 9.13
CA ASP A 129 -9.86 14.92 9.73
C ASP A 129 -10.32 15.94 8.66
N ARG A 130 -9.47 16.19 7.68
CA ARG A 130 -9.76 17.13 6.59
C ARG A 130 -10.85 16.65 5.63
N LEU A 131 -10.85 15.34 5.32
CA LEU A 131 -11.73 14.74 4.32
C LEU A 131 -13.10 14.36 4.90
N LEU A 132 -13.15 14.07 6.19
CA LEU A 132 -14.34 13.59 6.91
C LEU A 132 -14.52 14.38 8.22
N PRO A 133 -14.71 15.72 8.14
CA PRO A 133 -14.81 16.57 9.34
C PRO A 133 -16.02 16.20 10.20
N GLU A 134 -17.05 15.57 9.63
CA GLU A 134 -18.24 15.12 10.35
C GLU A 134 -17.96 13.95 11.30
N LEU A 135 -16.82 13.28 11.18
CA LEU A 135 -16.41 12.24 12.12
C LEU A 135 -15.91 12.80 13.44
N GLU A 136 -15.57 14.10 13.47
CA GLU A 136 -14.97 14.74 14.67
C GLU A 136 -13.78 13.92 15.20
N PHE A 137 -12.94 13.43 14.28
CA PHE A 137 -11.80 12.58 14.59
C PHE A 137 -10.77 13.32 15.44
N ASP A 138 -10.26 12.69 16.50
CA ASP A 138 -9.32 13.31 17.43
C ASP A 138 -7.84 12.99 17.04
N ILE A 139 -7.29 13.77 16.13
CA ILE A 139 -5.90 13.61 15.67
C ILE A 139 -4.89 13.80 16.81
N PRO A 140 -4.99 14.85 17.67
CA PRO A 140 -4.07 15.01 18.79
C PRO A 140 -4.04 13.78 19.70
N GLU A 141 -5.19 13.24 20.08
CA GLU A 141 -5.25 12.04 20.90
C GLU A 141 -4.55 10.84 20.25
N VAL A 142 -4.69 10.67 18.93
CA VAL A 142 -4.03 9.61 18.18
C VAL A 142 -2.52 9.81 18.12
N THR A 143 -2.05 11.01 17.78
CA THR A 143 -0.63 11.30 17.56
C THR A 143 0.14 11.50 18.86
N ASP A 144 -0.47 12.12 19.86
CA ASP A 144 0.15 12.35 21.18
C ASP A 144 0.37 11.04 21.95
N SER A 145 -0.39 10.01 21.60
CA SER A 145 -0.21 8.67 22.16
C SER A 145 1.01 7.92 21.61
N PHE A 146 1.68 8.45 20.59
CA PHE A 146 2.82 7.78 19.97
C PHE A 146 4.05 7.83 20.88
N PRO A 147 4.70 6.68 21.14
CA PRO A 147 5.97 6.66 21.84
C PRO A 147 7.04 7.50 21.13
N GLU A 148 7.93 8.14 21.90
CA GLU A 148 8.99 9.02 21.39
C GLU A 148 9.83 8.36 20.28
N HIS A 149 10.15 7.07 20.42
CA HIS A 149 10.92 6.34 19.40
C HIS A 149 10.17 6.16 18.07
N ILE A 150 8.82 6.14 18.08
CA ILE A 150 8.00 6.12 16.89
C ILE A 150 8.03 7.48 16.21
N GLN A 151 7.87 8.56 16.97
CA GLN A 151 7.92 9.94 16.46
C GLN A 151 9.29 10.23 15.81
N ALA A 152 10.39 9.86 16.46
CA ALA A 152 11.74 10.02 15.91
C ALA A 152 11.94 9.26 14.60
N ARG A 153 11.40 8.03 14.51
CA ARG A 153 11.47 7.21 13.29
C ARG A 153 10.64 7.80 12.15
N GLU A 154 9.50 8.37 12.47
CA GLU A 154 8.65 9.04 11.49
C GLU A 154 9.38 10.23 10.85
N GLU A 155 10.03 11.05 11.66
CA GLU A 155 10.82 12.16 11.16
C GLU A 155 12.02 11.71 10.31
N GLU A 156 12.68 10.61 10.67
CA GLU A 156 13.74 10.02 9.86
C GLU A 156 13.23 9.60 8.48
N PHE A 157 12.09 8.94 8.41
CA PHE A 157 11.48 8.54 7.14
C PHE A 157 11.07 9.72 6.28
N ARG A 158 10.53 10.80 6.87
CA ARG A 158 10.23 12.03 6.12
C ARG A 158 11.48 12.56 5.42
N LYS A 159 12.60 12.59 6.11
CA LYS A 159 13.89 13.07 5.56
C LYS A 159 14.38 12.19 4.41
N ILE A 160 14.25 10.86 4.54
CA ILE A 160 14.62 9.91 3.50
C ILE A 160 13.77 10.11 2.23
N TRP A 161 12.45 10.18 2.39
CA TRP A 161 11.54 10.28 1.24
C TRP A 161 11.55 11.65 0.57
N ALA A 162 11.86 12.71 1.30
CA ALA A 162 11.96 14.06 0.74
C ALA A 162 13.04 14.17 -0.36
N GLY A 163 14.04 13.28 -0.37
CA GLY A 163 15.09 13.22 -1.39
C GLY A 163 14.84 12.21 -2.52
N CYS A 164 13.71 11.51 -2.52
CA CYS A 164 13.41 10.46 -3.50
C CYS A 164 12.52 10.97 -4.63
N GLU A 165 12.88 10.63 -5.87
CA GLU A 165 11.99 10.78 -7.02
C GLU A 165 11.03 9.57 -7.07
N LEU A 166 9.74 9.83 -6.94
CA LEU A 166 8.70 8.81 -6.93
C LEU A 166 8.05 8.73 -8.31
N ARG A 167 8.14 7.58 -8.98
CA ARG A 167 7.73 7.40 -10.39
C ARG A 167 6.82 6.20 -10.59
N ASN A 168 5.81 6.39 -11.43
CA ASN A 168 4.93 5.34 -11.96
C ASN A 168 4.71 5.47 -13.48
N ASP A 169 5.56 6.23 -14.16
CA ASP A 169 5.40 6.55 -15.60
C ASP A 169 5.34 5.29 -16.46
N ARG A 170 6.13 4.26 -16.13
CA ARG A 170 6.22 3.07 -16.93
C ARG A 170 4.91 2.29 -16.98
N ILE A 171 4.23 2.10 -15.82
CA ILE A 171 2.95 1.41 -15.80
C ILE A 171 1.86 2.27 -16.44
N LYS A 172 1.87 3.58 -16.20
CA LYS A 172 0.94 4.51 -16.86
C LYS A 172 1.07 4.48 -18.38
N ALA A 173 2.29 4.45 -18.90
CA ALA A 173 2.55 4.43 -20.34
C ALA A 173 1.95 3.19 -21.02
N VAL A 174 2.04 2.01 -20.41
CA VAL A 174 1.57 0.75 -21.03
C VAL A 174 0.10 0.42 -20.73
N THR A 175 -0.47 1.01 -19.68
CA THR A 175 -1.87 0.76 -19.26
C THR A 175 -2.81 1.89 -19.63
N GLY A 176 -2.29 3.09 -19.85
CA GLY A 176 -3.09 4.30 -20.04
C GLY A 176 -3.84 4.75 -18.79
N MET A 177 -3.51 4.20 -17.61
CA MET A 177 -4.21 4.49 -16.37
C MET A 177 -3.72 5.76 -15.68
N GLU A 178 -4.64 6.42 -14.98
CA GLU A 178 -4.35 7.37 -13.93
C GLU A 178 -4.73 6.74 -12.58
N PHE A 179 -3.83 6.88 -11.59
CA PHE A 179 -4.04 6.33 -10.26
C PHE A 179 -4.88 7.26 -9.40
N ARG A 180 -5.76 6.68 -8.60
CA ARG A 180 -6.53 7.41 -7.59
C ARG A 180 -5.58 8.09 -6.60
N SER A 181 -5.97 9.28 -6.15
CA SER A 181 -5.26 9.94 -5.07
C SER A 181 -5.39 9.14 -3.77
N LEU A 182 -4.37 9.21 -2.93
CA LEU A 182 -4.41 8.56 -1.61
C LEU A 182 -5.54 9.15 -0.74
N ASP A 183 -5.87 10.43 -0.91
CA ASP A 183 -7.03 11.05 -0.24
C ASP A 183 -8.35 10.34 -0.56
N LEU A 184 -8.59 10.02 -1.82
CA LEU A 184 -9.79 9.27 -2.22
C LEU A 184 -9.79 7.87 -1.62
N SER A 185 -8.66 7.19 -1.67
CA SER A 185 -8.52 5.83 -1.12
C SER A 185 -8.71 5.81 0.40
N ILE A 186 -8.18 6.80 1.12
CA ILE A 186 -8.38 6.95 2.57
C ILE A 186 -9.84 7.20 2.90
N ARG A 187 -10.47 8.16 2.23
CA ARG A 187 -11.88 8.50 2.45
C ARG A 187 -12.78 7.28 2.26
N ASP A 188 -12.68 6.63 1.09
CA ASP A 188 -13.52 5.48 0.77
C ASP A 188 -13.25 4.29 1.70
N CYS A 189 -11.99 4.13 2.17
CA CYS A 189 -11.63 3.13 3.16
C CYS A 189 -12.31 3.40 4.50
N VAL A 190 -12.21 4.62 5.03
CA VAL A 190 -12.83 5.02 6.31
C VAL A 190 -14.35 4.85 6.24
N GLU A 191 -14.98 5.38 5.19
CA GLU A 191 -16.43 5.23 5.00
C GLU A 191 -16.86 3.76 4.99
N SER A 192 -16.12 2.89 4.31
CA SER A 192 -16.42 1.45 4.27
C SER A 192 -16.15 0.74 5.59
N LEU A 193 -15.10 1.10 6.33
CA LEU A 193 -14.83 0.57 7.67
C LEU A 193 -15.97 0.88 8.63
N ILE A 194 -16.52 2.09 8.58
CA ILE A 194 -17.65 2.50 9.42
C ILE A 194 -18.93 1.80 8.97
N ALA A 195 -19.25 1.85 7.67
CA ALA A 195 -20.52 1.39 7.15
C ALA A 195 -20.63 -0.14 7.09
N VAL A 196 -19.52 -0.84 6.78
CA VAL A 196 -19.51 -2.28 6.52
C VAL A 196 -18.94 -3.07 7.71
N ALA A 197 -17.81 -2.61 8.28
CA ALA A 197 -17.17 -3.28 9.42
C ALA A 197 -17.67 -2.78 10.79
N GLY A 198 -18.42 -1.67 10.85
CA GLY A 198 -18.98 -1.13 12.08
C GLY A 198 -17.96 -0.46 13.00
N VAL A 199 -16.83 -0.03 12.45
CA VAL A 199 -15.78 0.66 13.21
C VAL A 199 -16.32 1.97 13.78
N GLN A 200 -16.02 2.26 15.04
CA GLN A 200 -16.44 3.48 15.73
C GLN A 200 -15.18 4.35 15.98
N PRO A 201 -14.99 5.43 15.21
CA PRO A 201 -13.86 6.35 15.40
C PRO A 201 -13.87 7.02 16.79
N ILE A 202 -12.67 7.35 17.30
CA ILE A 202 -12.55 8.28 18.44
C ILE A 202 -13.11 9.63 17.99
N ARG A 203 -13.94 10.23 18.82
CA ARG A 203 -14.50 11.55 18.57
C ARG A 203 -13.92 12.57 19.53
N ARG A 204 -13.79 13.82 19.08
CA ARG A 204 -13.42 14.95 19.93
C ARG A 204 -14.43 15.08 21.07
N THR A 205 -13.93 15.17 22.29
CA THR A 205 -14.73 15.41 23.50
C THR A 205 -15.02 16.89 23.70
#